data_4eff23c2533675a4c3c7acd8499bd696
#
_entry.id   4eff23c2533675a4c3c7acd8499bd696
#
_cell.length_a   1.000
_cell.length_b   1.000
_cell.length_c   1.000
_cell.angle_alpha   90.00
_cell.angle_beta   90.00
_cell.angle_gamma   90.00
#
_symmetry.space_group_name_H-M   'P 1'
#
loop_
_entity.id
_entity.type
_entity.pdbx_description
1 polymer ?
#
loop_
_entity_poly.entity_id
_entity_poly.type
_entity_poly.pdbx_seq_one_letter_code
_entity_poly.pdbx_strand_id
1 'polypeptide(L)'
;MCMGKGFVLNEVFDRLHTALEVVESIEGIEFATSKKYGYVTSCPSNLGTGMRASVHLKIPNLTADGTDTAAKAAAKPLGLSVRGTGGEHTPIGADGTVDISPSNRLFITEAEIVTKLYNGIKLLLEKEQAAASSGGGGGGGGGGGGGGGGEAKGCCAVS
;
A
#
# COMPACT_ATOMS: atom_id res chain seq x y z
N MET A 1 5.26 2.85 13.94
CA MET A 1 4.72 2.10 12.78
C MET A 1 3.98 0.88 13.28
N CYS A 2 2.74 0.67 12.84
CA CYS A 2 1.95 -0.52 13.11
C CYS A 2 1.86 -1.38 11.86
N MET A 3 1.94 -2.69 12.00
CA MET A 3 1.89 -3.65 10.89
C MET A 3 0.89 -4.77 11.19
N GLY A 4 0.21 -5.25 10.17
CA GLY A 4 -0.71 -6.39 10.24
C GLY A 4 -0.56 -7.28 9.02
N LYS A 5 -0.84 -8.58 9.18
CA LYS A 5 -0.92 -9.53 8.07
C LYS A 5 -2.36 -9.60 7.57
N GLY A 6 -2.53 -9.72 6.25
CA GLY A 6 -3.84 -9.73 5.62
C GLY A 6 -4.36 -8.33 5.32
N PHE A 7 -5.64 -8.22 4.96
CA PHE A 7 -6.26 -6.96 4.53
C PHE A 7 -7.05 -6.31 5.69
N VAL A 8 -6.34 -6.02 6.79
CA VAL A 8 -6.86 -5.56 8.09
C VAL A 8 -6.48 -4.10 8.36
N LEU A 9 -6.65 -3.22 7.36
CA LEU A 9 -6.24 -1.81 7.44
C LEU A 9 -6.89 -1.06 8.60
N ASN A 10 -8.16 -1.34 8.91
CA ASN A 10 -8.88 -0.77 10.04
C ASN A 10 -8.21 -1.12 11.38
N GLU A 11 -7.90 -2.40 11.61
CA GLU A 11 -7.29 -2.84 12.88
C GLU A 11 -5.89 -2.24 13.07
N VAL A 12 -5.13 -2.14 11.98
CA VAL A 12 -3.79 -1.53 11.99
C VAL A 12 -3.89 -0.03 12.27
N PHE A 13 -4.88 0.64 11.68
CA PHE A 13 -5.16 2.06 11.92
C PHE A 13 -5.55 2.31 13.38
N ASP A 14 -6.52 1.56 13.92
CA ASP A 14 -6.99 1.70 15.30
C ASP A 14 -5.86 1.49 16.30
N ARG A 15 -5.01 0.49 16.06
CA ARG A 15 -3.82 0.24 16.89
C ARG A 15 -2.83 1.40 16.86
N LEU A 16 -2.61 2.01 15.69
CA LEU A 16 -1.74 3.19 15.58
C LEU A 16 -2.35 4.38 16.31
N HIS A 17 -3.65 4.62 16.16
CA HIS A 17 -4.36 5.71 16.80
C HIS A 17 -4.26 5.60 18.33
N THR A 18 -4.55 4.43 18.88
CA THR A 18 -4.40 4.16 20.32
C THR A 18 -2.97 4.41 20.81
N ALA A 19 -1.96 4.01 20.03
CA ALA A 19 -0.57 4.26 20.39
C ALA A 19 -0.21 5.76 20.38
N LEU A 20 -0.78 6.54 19.47
CA LEU A 20 -0.58 7.99 19.41
C LEU A 20 -1.27 8.69 20.59
N GLU A 21 -2.48 8.29 20.97
CA GLU A 21 -3.19 8.81 22.16
C GLU A 21 -2.37 8.59 23.43
N VAL A 22 -1.72 7.43 23.58
CA VAL A 22 -0.82 7.17 24.70
C VAL A 22 0.38 8.12 24.68
N VAL A 23 0.97 8.40 23.52
CA VAL A 23 2.09 9.34 23.41
C VAL A 23 1.65 10.77 23.74
N GLU A 24 0.48 11.20 23.25
CA GLU A 24 -0.07 12.54 23.54
C GLU A 24 -0.43 12.74 25.01
N SER A 25 -0.73 11.65 25.74
CA SER A 25 -1.03 11.71 27.17
C SER A 25 0.22 11.93 28.05
N ILE A 26 1.42 11.83 27.49
CA ILE A 26 2.67 12.05 28.23
C ILE A 26 2.88 13.55 28.47
N GLU A 27 3.05 13.94 29.72
CA GLU A 27 3.28 15.34 30.12
C GLU A 27 4.51 15.93 29.38
N GLY A 28 4.32 17.10 28.77
CA GLY A 28 5.39 17.81 28.04
C GLY A 28 5.57 17.36 26.59
N ILE A 29 4.77 16.42 26.10
CA ILE A 29 4.75 16.06 24.66
C ILE A 29 3.57 16.75 23.98
N GLU A 30 3.87 17.47 22.92
CA GLU A 30 2.89 18.13 22.04
C GLU A 30 3.31 17.91 20.59
N PHE A 31 2.38 17.42 19.75
CA PHE A 31 2.64 17.30 18.32
C PHE A 31 2.57 18.67 17.65
N ALA A 32 3.57 18.98 16.85
CA ALA A 32 3.60 20.22 16.08
C ALA A 32 2.48 20.23 15.05
N THR A 33 1.57 21.18 15.17
CA THR A 33 0.41 21.31 14.27
C THR A 33 0.29 22.73 13.70
N SER A 34 -0.32 22.82 12.52
CA SER A 34 -0.67 24.07 11.84
C SER A 34 -2.16 24.05 11.50
N LYS A 35 -2.88 25.14 11.80
CA LYS A 35 -4.30 25.29 11.44
C LYS A 35 -4.54 25.15 9.92
N LYS A 36 -3.56 25.48 9.09
CA LYS A 36 -3.67 25.43 7.63
C LYS A 36 -3.18 24.12 7.03
N TYR A 37 -2.16 23.50 7.61
CA TYR A 37 -1.44 22.40 6.99
C TYR A 37 -1.53 21.08 7.76
N GLY A 38 -2.19 21.04 8.92
CA GLY A 38 -2.25 19.85 9.77
C GLY A 38 -0.96 19.59 10.53
N TYR A 39 -0.56 18.34 10.69
CA TYR A 39 0.67 17.96 11.38
C TYR A 39 1.90 18.40 10.60
N VAL A 40 2.83 19.07 11.32
CA VAL A 40 4.10 19.53 10.77
C VAL A 40 5.15 18.48 11.04
N THR A 41 5.67 17.89 9.98
CA THR A 41 6.62 16.78 10.04
C THR A 41 7.99 17.20 9.50
N SER A 42 9.05 16.54 9.97
CA SER A 42 10.42 16.78 9.48
C SER A 42 10.59 16.40 8.00
N CYS A 43 9.82 15.41 7.52
CA CYS A 43 9.79 15.04 6.12
C CYS A 43 8.60 15.73 5.42
N PRO A 44 8.84 16.63 4.45
CA PRO A 44 7.77 17.37 3.77
C PRO A 44 6.71 16.49 3.11
N SER A 45 7.08 15.28 2.71
CA SER A 45 6.15 14.33 2.09
C SER A 45 5.06 13.81 3.04
N ASN A 46 5.22 13.99 4.35
CA ASN A 46 4.25 13.58 5.37
C ASN A 46 3.45 14.75 5.94
N LEU A 47 3.71 15.98 5.51
CA LEU A 47 2.97 17.16 5.92
C LEU A 47 1.47 16.97 5.67
N GLY A 48 0.65 17.30 6.65
CA GLY A 48 -0.80 17.15 6.61
C GLY A 48 -1.28 16.16 7.65
N THR A 49 -1.61 14.95 7.28
CA THR A 49 -2.01 13.90 8.23
C THR A 49 -0.85 13.36 9.07
N GLY A 50 0.40 13.60 8.67
CA GLY A 50 1.55 12.95 9.30
C GLY A 50 1.61 11.43 9.08
N MET A 51 0.55 10.85 8.48
CA MET A 51 0.36 9.41 8.35
C MET A 51 0.74 8.90 6.96
N ARG A 52 1.45 7.79 6.91
CA ARG A 52 1.64 6.99 5.69
C ARG A 52 1.01 5.61 5.90
N ALA A 53 0.05 5.26 5.06
CA ALA A 53 -0.50 3.91 4.99
C ALA A 53 0.03 3.23 3.73
N SER A 54 0.45 1.98 3.84
CA SER A 54 0.89 1.18 2.70
C SER A 54 0.52 -0.30 2.85
N VAL A 55 0.48 -1.00 1.74
CA VAL A 55 0.26 -2.44 1.68
C VAL A 55 1.34 -3.06 0.81
N HIS A 56 2.01 -4.07 1.34
CA HIS A 56 2.85 -4.95 0.54
C HIS A 56 1.95 -5.96 -0.18
N LEU A 57 1.90 -5.87 -1.49
CA LEU A 57 1.03 -6.68 -2.33
C LEU A 57 1.86 -7.47 -3.35
N LYS A 58 1.50 -8.74 -3.53
CA LYS A 58 2.12 -9.61 -4.52
C LYS A 58 1.31 -9.54 -5.82
N ILE A 59 1.92 -9.01 -6.88
CA ILE A 59 1.30 -8.81 -8.21
C ILE A 59 2.23 -9.29 -9.33
N PRO A 60 2.53 -10.60 -9.38
CA PRO A 60 3.53 -11.15 -10.29
C PRO A 60 3.19 -10.97 -11.78
N ASN A 61 1.91 -10.86 -12.16
CA ASN A 61 1.53 -10.67 -13.56
C ASN A 61 1.77 -9.23 -14.04
N LEU A 62 1.49 -8.24 -13.18
CA LEU A 62 1.79 -6.82 -13.47
C LEU A 62 3.28 -6.47 -13.33
N THR A 63 4.09 -7.40 -12.82
CA THR A 63 5.54 -7.24 -12.67
C THR A 63 6.32 -8.34 -13.41
N ALA A 64 5.68 -9.03 -14.35
CA ALA A 64 6.25 -10.18 -15.07
C ALA A 64 7.50 -9.84 -15.90
N ASP A 65 7.63 -8.57 -16.30
CA ASP A 65 8.81 -8.04 -17.01
C ASP A 65 9.99 -7.72 -16.08
N GLY A 66 9.85 -7.98 -14.77
CA GLY A 66 10.86 -7.64 -13.76
C GLY A 66 10.89 -6.14 -13.40
N THR A 67 9.95 -5.34 -13.96
CA THR A 67 9.85 -3.90 -13.69
C THR A 67 8.54 -3.56 -12.98
N ASP A 68 8.47 -2.37 -12.39
CA ASP A 68 7.26 -1.83 -11.77
C ASP A 68 6.43 -0.96 -12.73
N THR A 69 6.80 -0.91 -14.01
CA THR A 69 6.23 0.00 -14.99
C THR A 69 4.74 -0.23 -15.21
N ALA A 70 4.33 -1.48 -15.44
CA ALA A 70 2.92 -1.82 -15.63
C ALA A 70 2.11 -1.64 -14.32
N ALA A 71 2.69 -2.01 -13.18
CA ALA A 71 2.09 -1.79 -11.86
C ALA A 71 1.90 -0.29 -11.56
N LYS A 72 2.90 0.55 -11.84
CA LYS A 72 2.81 2.02 -11.74
C LYS A 72 1.74 2.60 -12.67
N ALA A 73 1.70 2.15 -13.92
CA ALA A 73 0.69 2.59 -14.89
C ALA A 73 -0.73 2.23 -14.44
N ALA A 74 -0.91 1.05 -13.84
CA ALA A 74 -2.19 0.59 -13.30
C ALA A 74 -2.61 1.35 -12.02
N ALA A 75 -1.66 1.73 -11.17
CA ALA A 75 -1.90 2.39 -9.88
C ALA A 75 -2.07 3.92 -10.00
N LYS A 76 -1.39 4.56 -10.94
CA LYS A 76 -1.40 6.02 -11.11
C LYS A 76 -2.80 6.64 -11.23
N PRO A 77 -3.73 6.13 -12.07
CA PRO A 77 -5.09 6.68 -12.16
C PRO A 77 -5.91 6.49 -10.88
N LEU A 78 -5.51 5.57 -9.99
CA LEU A 78 -6.11 5.35 -8.68
C LEU A 78 -5.54 6.30 -7.61
N GLY A 79 -4.57 7.14 -7.97
CA GLY A 79 -3.86 8.03 -7.05
C GLY A 79 -2.98 7.28 -6.05
N LEU A 80 -2.50 6.09 -6.43
CA LEU A 80 -1.57 5.28 -5.68
C LEU A 80 -0.17 5.34 -6.28
N SER A 81 0.83 5.24 -5.41
CA SER A 81 2.23 5.05 -5.77
C SER A 81 2.65 3.61 -5.52
N VAL A 82 3.47 3.08 -6.41
CA VAL A 82 4.06 1.74 -6.33
C VAL A 82 5.57 1.88 -6.17
N ARG A 83 6.16 1.15 -5.23
CA ARG A 83 7.60 1.15 -4.93
C ARG A 83 8.07 -0.28 -4.67
N GLY A 84 9.38 -0.50 -4.76
CA GLY A 84 9.99 -1.71 -4.22
C GLY A 84 9.84 -1.77 -2.68
N THR A 85 9.82 -2.95 -2.12
CA THR A 85 9.61 -3.18 -0.66
C THR A 85 10.72 -2.58 0.22
N GLY A 86 11.89 -2.30 -0.33
CA GLY A 86 13.01 -1.67 0.39
C GLY A 86 13.07 -0.14 0.26
N GLY A 87 12.13 0.51 -0.46
CA GLY A 87 12.07 1.96 -0.64
C GLY A 87 11.97 2.43 -2.10
N GLU A 88 12.08 3.73 -2.31
CA GLU A 88 11.74 4.39 -3.58
C GLU A 88 12.61 4.00 -4.79
N HIS A 89 13.83 3.55 -4.53
CA HIS A 89 14.81 3.17 -5.56
C HIS A 89 15.25 1.70 -5.46
N THR A 90 14.52 0.88 -4.71
CA THR A 90 14.83 -0.55 -4.61
C THR A 90 14.12 -1.32 -5.72
N PRO A 91 14.77 -2.35 -6.27
CA PRO A 91 14.14 -3.24 -7.24
C PRO A 91 12.96 -3.96 -6.59
N ILE A 92 12.01 -4.35 -7.44
CA ILE A 92 10.89 -5.20 -7.03
C ILE A 92 11.44 -6.49 -6.44
N GLY A 93 10.78 -7.01 -5.40
CA GLY A 93 11.10 -8.35 -4.90
C GLY A 93 11.01 -9.39 -6.02
N ALA A 94 11.93 -10.33 -6.03
CA ALA A 94 11.98 -11.40 -7.02
C ALA A 94 10.66 -12.21 -7.13
N ASP A 95 9.79 -12.08 -6.15
CA ASP A 95 8.47 -12.72 -6.06
C ASP A 95 7.30 -11.80 -6.54
N GLY A 96 7.61 -10.64 -7.13
CA GLY A 96 6.63 -9.66 -7.59
C GLY A 96 5.95 -8.87 -6.46
N THR A 97 6.55 -8.81 -5.26
CA THR A 97 6.01 -8.03 -4.14
C THR A 97 6.40 -6.56 -4.29
N VAL A 98 5.41 -5.69 -4.16
CA VAL A 98 5.54 -4.23 -4.20
C VAL A 98 4.91 -3.57 -2.99
N ASP A 99 5.38 -2.36 -2.63
CA ASP A 99 4.78 -1.49 -1.62
C ASP A 99 3.87 -0.46 -2.31
N ILE A 100 2.59 -0.47 -1.94
CA ILE A 100 1.57 0.39 -2.53
C ILE A 100 1.06 1.34 -1.46
N SER A 101 1.07 2.63 -1.75
CA SER A 101 0.60 3.68 -0.84
C SER A 101 -0.10 4.82 -1.60
N PRO A 102 -1.08 5.52 -0.98
CA PRO A 102 -1.63 6.75 -1.53
C PRO A 102 -0.55 7.82 -1.71
N SER A 103 -0.67 8.62 -2.78
CA SER A 103 0.32 9.64 -3.10
C SER A 103 0.18 10.91 -2.25
N ASN A 104 -1.03 11.22 -1.79
CA ASN A 104 -1.34 12.47 -1.09
C ASN A 104 -1.47 12.26 0.42
N ARG A 105 -0.97 13.23 1.19
CA ARG A 105 -1.12 13.33 2.66
C ARG A 105 -1.56 14.71 3.11
N LEU A 106 -1.40 15.72 2.26
CA LEU A 106 -1.79 17.10 2.51
C LEU A 106 -3.21 17.35 1.98
N PHE A 107 -4.04 18.02 2.75
CA PHE A 107 -5.44 18.34 2.45
C PHE A 107 -6.33 17.11 2.21
N ILE A 108 -6.07 16.06 2.94
CA ILE A 108 -6.81 14.81 2.96
C ILE A 108 -6.88 14.32 4.41
N THR A 109 -7.90 13.57 4.76
CA THR A 109 -8.04 12.96 6.09
C THR A 109 -7.41 11.56 6.13
N GLU A 110 -7.11 11.08 7.33
CA GLU A 110 -6.60 9.72 7.55
C GLU A 110 -7.59 8.66 7.05
N ALA A 111 -8.88 8.88 7.29
CA ALA A 111 -9.95 8.00 6.83
C ALA A 111 -10.00 7.92 5.29
N GLU A 112 -9.83 9.05 4.61
CA GLU A 112 -9.75 9.09 3.14
C GLU A 112 -8.50 8.38 2.61
N ILE A 113 -7.36 8.49 3.31
CA ILE A 113 -6.13 7.76 2.94
C ILE A 113 -6.38 6.25 3.01
N VAL A 114 -6.94 5.75 4.12
CA VAL A 114 -7.21 4.32 4.31
C VAL A 114 -8.25 3.82 3.32
N THR A 115 -9.34 4.58 3.10
CA THR A 115 -10.40 4.24 2.13
C THR A 115 -9.86 4.18 0.71
N LYS A 116 -9.05 5.17 0.32
CA LYS A 116 -8.43 5.23 -1.01
C LYS A 116 -7.48 4.06 -1.24
N LEU A 117 -6.69 3.73 -0.24
CA LEU A 117 -5.79 2.57 -0.29
C LEU A 117 -6.59 1.27 -0.44
N TYR A 118 -7.63 1.07 0.37
CA TYR A 118 -8.49 -0.12 0.34
C TYR A 118 -9.14 -0.31 -1.04
N ASN A 119 -9.81 0.73 -1.55
CA ASN A 119 -10.49 0.66 -2.83
C ASN A 119 -9.51 0.49 -4.00
N GLY A 120 -8.39 1.18 -3.94
CA GLY A 120 -7.36 1.10 -4.97
C GLY A 120 -6.70 -0.27 -5.05
N ILE A 121 -6.49 -0.95 -3.92
CA ILE A 121 -5.96 -2.32 -3.89
C ILE A 121 -6.94 -3.31 -4.50
N LYS A 122 -8.25 -3.18 -4.22
CA LYS A 122 -9.27 -4.04 -4.86
C LYS A 122 -9.21 -3.95 -6.38
N LEU A 123 -9.21 -2.72 -6.91
CA LEU A 123 -9.11 -2.49 -8.36
C LEU A 123 -7.79 -2.98 -8.95
N LEU A 124 -6.71 -2.88 -8.18
CA LEU A 124 -5.40 -3.37 -8.63
C LEU A 124 -5.36 -4.90 -8.70
N LEU A 125 -5.99 -5.58 -7.75
CA LEU A 125 -6.13 -7.05 -7.76
C LEU A 125 -7.00 -7.54 -8.93
N GLU A 126 -8.06 -6.81 -9.28
CA GLU A 126 -8.86 -7.10 -10.47
C GLU A 126 -8.02 -6.99 -11.75
N LYS A 127 -7.19 -5.96 -11.87
CA LYS A 127 -6.26 -5.80 -12.99
C LYS A 127 -5.19 -6.88 -13.03
N GLU A 128 -4.67 -7.30 -11.89
CA GLU A 128 -3.72 -8.40 -11.77
C GLU A 128 -4.33 -9.71 -12.27
N GLN A 129 -5.58 -10.01 -11.90
CA GLN A 129 -6.32 -11.19 -12.36
C GLN A 129 -6.60 -11.10 -13.86
N ALA A 130 -6.97 -9.96 -14.40
CA ALA A 130 -7.17 -9.74 -15.82
C ALA A 130 -5.87 -9.94 -16.62
N ALA A 131 -4.74 -9.48 -16.08
CA ALA A 131 -3.42 -9.69 -16.68
C ALA A 131 -3.06 -11.19 -16.73
N ALA A 132 -3.39 -11.95 -15.67
CA ALA A 132 -3.20 -13.38 -15.62
C ALA A 132 -3.99 -14.12 -16.72
N SER A 133 -5.23 -13.67 -17.00
CA SER A 133 -6.08 -14.28 -18.03
C SER A 133 -5.68 -13.90 -19.47
N SER A 134 -5.05 -12.74 -19.67
CA SER A 134 -4.57 -12.29 -20.98
C SER A 134 -3.18 -12.81 -21.36
N GLY A 135 -2.38 -13.26 -20.39
CA GLY A 135 -1.05 -13.84 -20.60
C GLY A 135 -1.03 -15.31 -21.05
N GLY A 136 -2.20 -15.97 -21.19
CA GLY A 136 -2.35 -17.39 -21.54
C GLY A 136 -2.24 -17.74 -23.04
N GLY A 137 -1.57 -16.98 -23.84
CA GLY A 137 -1.40 -17.21 -25.27
C GLY A 137 0.06 -17.43 -25.70
N GLY A 138 0.68 -18.58 -25.41
CA GLY A 138 1.94 -18.94 -26.04
C GLY A 138 2.76 -19.98 -25.26
N GLY A 139 2.62 -21.28 -25.61
CA GLY A 139 3.68 -22.28 -25.42
C GLY A 139 3.41 -23.37 -24.39
N GLY A 140 2.90 -24.46 -24.88
CA GLY A 140 2.78 -25.85 -24.53
C GLY A 140 3.44 -26.47 -23.33
N GLY A 141 2.69 -27.36 -22.64
CA GLY A 141 3.23 -28.60 -22.10
C GLY A 141 3.09 -28.79 -20.60
N GLY A 142 2.06 -29.54 -20.12
CA GLY A 142 2.26 -30.55 -19.08
C GLY A 142 1.77 -30.23 -17.66
N GLY A 143 0.56 -30.72 -17.31
CA GLY A 143 0.36 -31.49 -16.10
C GLY A 143 0.03 -30.80 -14.78
N GLY A 144 -1.19 -31.01 -14.29
CA GLY A 144 -1.41 -31.30 -12.87
C GLY A 144 -2.16 -30.23 -12.08
N GLY A 145 -3.40 -30.56 -11.76
CA GLY A 145 -4.44 -29.91 -10.99
C GLY A 145 -4.05 -29.30 -9.64
N GLY A 146 -4.88 -28.38 -9.20
CA GLY A 146 -4.91 -27.85 -7.85
C GLY A 146 -5.64 -26.51 -7.80
N GLY A 147 -6.97 -26.53 -7.62
CA GLY A 147 -7.73 -25.35 -7.30
C GLY A 147 -7.29 -24.79 -5.94
N GLY A 148 -6.79 -23.58 -5.92
CA GLY A 148 -6.49 -22.85 -4.71
C GLY A 148 -6.92 -21.41 -4.91
N GLY A 149 -7.99 -21.00 -4.24
CA GLY A 149 -8.40 -19.60 -4.16
C GLY A 149 -7.22 -18.77 -3.70
N GLY A 150 -6.78 -17.82 -4.52
CA GLY A 150 -5.69 -16.94 -4.22
C GLY A 150 -6.06 -15.98 -3.09
N GLU A 151 -5.80 -16.36 -1.85
CA GLU A 151 -5.76 -15.42 -0.73
C GLU A 151 -4.65 -14.41 -1.01
N ALA A 152 -5.06 -13.16 -1.15
CA ALA A 152 -4.13 -12.04 -1.20
C ALA A 152 -3.36 -11.96 0.12
N LYS A 153 -2.18 -12.60 0.19
CA LYS A 153 -1.28 -12.51 1.33
C LYS A 153 -0.55 -11.18 1.28
N GLY A 154 -1.28 -10.10 1.68
CA GLY A 154 -0.71 -8.77 1.87
C GLY A 154 -0.29 -8.54 3.32
N CYS A 155 0.69 -7.68 3.54
CA CYS A 155 1.04 -7.14 4.84
C CYS A 155 0.74 -5.64 4.81
N CYS A 156 -0.14 -5.16 5.71
CA CYS A 156 -0.47 -3.74 5.85
C CYS A 156 0.48 -3.08 6.84
N ALA A 157 0.92 -1.85 6.54
CA ALA A 157 1.67 -1.01 7.44
C ALA A 157 1.06 0.39 7.47
N VAL A 158 0.95 0.97 8.68
CA VAL A 158 0.56 2.36 8.91
C VAL A 158 1.58 3.01 9.85
N SER A 159 2.08 4.18 9.48
CA SER A 159 3.09 4.93 10.24
C SER A 159 2.84 6.43 10.17
#